data_7902f9b195ca733b007444bfdcfc5cb9
#
_entry.id   7902f9b195ca733b007444bfdcfc5cb9
#
_cell.length_a   1.000
_cell.length_b   1.000
_cell.length_c   1.000
_cell.angle_alpha   90.00
_cell.angle_beta   90.00
_cell.angle_gamma   90.00
#
_symmetry.space_group_name_H-M   'P 1'
#
loop_
_entity.id
_entity.type
_entity.pdbx_description
1 polymer ?
#
loop_
_entity_poly.entity_id
_entity_poly.type
_entity_poly.pdbx_seq_one_letter_code
_entity_poly.pdbx_strand_id
1 'polypeptide(L)'
;MLCVIARIDPGARERLAALRRTGETWDSRTGELYGHITLATYVGDAEDRFIASCRELLSGCRTFSVRYGRIELLPATSILVASPDKEGALLALHDAIAEKWSGALDRWTGDERWKPHTTLLYDPDGDLAAAEAVLRKKFSPFTARVERIEFSRVEETGYTIVDHVDLPA
;
A
#
# COMPACT_ATOMS: atom_id res chain seq x y z
N MET A 1 -0.82 7.65 14.04
CA MET A 1 -1.58 6.74 13.16
C MET A 1 -0.68 5.57 12.79
N LEU A 2 -1.15 4.34 13.00
CA LEU A 2 -0.36 3.13 12.74
C LEU A 2 -0.89 2.41 11.48
N CYS A 3 -0.02 2.17 10.51
CA CYS A 3 -0.36 1.46 9.27
C CYS A 3 0.22 0.05 9.28
N VAL A 4 -0.57 -0.93 8.86
CA VAL A 4 -0.11 -2.27 8.49
C VAL A 4 0.13 -2.26 6.99
N ILE A 5 1.36 -2.48 6.56
CA ILE A 5 1.75 -2.38 5.16
C ILE A 5 2.38 -3.68 4.65
N ALA A 6 1.96 -4.10 3.46
CA ALA A 6 2.57 -5.20 2.73
C ALA A 6 3.74 -4.67 1.91
N ARG A 7 4.94 -5.17 2.20
CA ARG A 7 6.18 -4.83 1.51
C ARG A 7 6.41 -5.77 0.35
N ILE A 8 6.45 -5.24 -0.85
CA ILE A 8 6.71 -6.02 -2.06
C ILE A 8 8.22 -6.18 -2.31
N ASP A 9 8.57 -7.18 -3.10
CA ASP A 9 9.95 -7.52 -3.44
C ASP A 9 10.71 -6.36 -4.10
N PRO A 10 12.07 -6.36 -4.03
CA PRO A 10 12.89 -5.27 -4.55
C PRO A 10 12.72 -5.03 -6.06
N GLY A 11 12.55 -6.10 -6.85
CA GLY A 11 12.38 -6.00 -8.31
C GLY A 11 11.07 -5.28 -8.69
N ALA A 12 9.98 -5.61 -8.00
CA ALA A 12 8.70 -4.94 -8.17
C ALA A 12 8.76 -3.47 -7.74
N ARG A 13 9.43 -3.17 -6.62
CA ARG A 13 9.64 -1.78 -6.16
C ARG A 13 10.41 -0.96 -7.17
N GLU A 14 11.48 -1.50 -7.75
CA GLU A 14 12.26 -0.79 -8.77
C GLU A 14 11.43 -0.52 -10.03
N ARG A 15 10.58 -1.46 -10.47
CA ARG A 15 9.65 -1.21 -11.59
C ARG A 15 8.71 -0.04 -11.30
N LEU A 16 8.13 0.02 -10.11
CA LEU A 16 7.25 1.12 -9.71
C LEU A 16 8.03 2.43 -9.57
N ALA A 17 9.25 2.39 -9.04
CA ALA A 17 10.12 3.56 -8.94
C ALA A 17 10.51 4.11 -10.32
N ALA A 18 10.84 3.24 -11.28
CA ALA A 18 11.11 3.63 -12.65
C ALA A 18 9.89 4.28 -13.32
N LEU A 19 8.70 3.74 -13.05
CA LEU A 19 7.45 4.32 -13.54
C LEU A 19 7.20 5.70 -12.92
N ARG A 20 7.40 5.86 -11.61
CA ARG A 20 7.29 7.14 -10.92
C ARG A 20 8.25 8.18 -11.50
N ARG A 21 9.51 7.83 -11.74
CA ARG A 21 10.49 8.74 -12.36
C ARG A 21 10.03 9.28 -13.72
N THR A 22 9.27 8.50 -14.49
CA THR A 22 8.68 8.98 -15.74
C THR A 22 7.67 10.13 -15.52
N GLY A 23 7.03 10.17 -14.36
CA GLY A 23 6.03 11.17 -13.98
C GLY A 23 6.49 12.15 -12.91
N GLU A 24 7.78 12.20 -12.56
CA GLU A 24 8.27 12.99 -11.42
C GLU A 24 7.96 14.49 -11.49
N THR A 25 7.81 15.05 -12.69
CA THR A 25 7.42 16.46 -12.87
C THR A 25 5.99 16.77 -12.44
N TRP A 26 5.16 15.75 -12.23
CA TRP A 26 3.79 15.83 -11.70
C TRP A 26 3.69 15.36 -10.24
N ASP A 27 4.80 15.18 -9.52
CA ASP A 27 4.79 14.73 -8.13
C ASP A 27 5.26 15.87 -7.23
N SER A 28 4.41 16.34 -6.34
CA SER A 28 4.76 17.36 -5.34
C SER A 28 5.64 16.82 -4.20
N ARG A 29 5.76 15.49 -4.09
CA ARG A 29 6.60 14.85 -3.06
C ARG A 29 8.04 14.74 -3.52
N THR A 30 8.93 14.80 -2.54
CA THR A 30 10.37 14.55 -2.70
C THR A 30 10.74 13.18 -2.11
N GLY A 31 11.90 12.67 -2.48
CA GLY A 31 12.44 11.42 -1.96
C GLY A 31 12.08 10.19 -2.80
N GLU A 32 12.51 9.03 -2.32
CA GLU A 32 12.34 7.76 -3.01
C GLU A 32 10.95 7.16 -2.82
N LEU A 33 10.51 6.35 -3.80
CA LEU A 33 9.29 5.57 -3.66
C LEU A 33 9.46 4.46 -2.63
N TYR A 34 8.68 4.50 -1.56
CA TYR A 34 8.72 3.43 -0.56
C TYR A 34 8.21 2.09 -1.12
N GLY A 35 7.21 2.10 -1.98
CA GLY A 35 6.69 0.92 -2.67
C GLY A 35 6.04 -0.10 -1.73
N HIS A 36 4.86 0.21 -1.22
CA HIS A 36 4.09 -0.63 -0.30
C HIS A 36 2.60 -0.64 -0.67
N ILE A 37 1.88 -1.59 -0.10
CA ILE A 37 0.42 -1.64 -0.12
C ILE A 37 -0.07 -1.50 1.32
N THR A 38 -0.91 -0.51 1.61
CA THR A 38 -1.53 -0.38 2.94
C THR A 38 -2.66 -1.38 3.07
N LEU A 39 -2.58 -2.26 4.06
CA LEU A 39 -3.60 -3.24 4.41
C LEU A 39 -4.61 -2.66 5.38
N ALA A 40 -4.16 -1.93 6.39
CA ALA A 40 -5.00 -1.33 7.42
C ALA A 40 -4.34 -0.07 7.98
N THR A 41 -5.16 0.88 8.38
CA THR A 41 -4.76 2.08 9.13
C THR A 41 -5.49 2.10 10.46
N TYR A 42 -4.77 1.84 11.54
CA TYR A 42 -5.30 1.82 12.89
C TYR A 42 -5.31 3.23 13.47
N VAL A 43 -6.44 3.62 14.04
CA VAL A 43 -6.67 4.96 14.63
C VAL A 43 -7.08 4.90 16.11
N GLY A 44 -7.06 3.70 16.71
CA GLY A 44 -7.34 3.51 18.14
C GLY A 44 -6.14 3.84 19.02
N ASP A 45 -6.30 3.59 20.33
CA ASP A 45 -5.34 3.90 21.40
C ASP A 45 -4.58 2.68 21.94
N ALA A 46 -4.84 1.48 21.42
CA ALA A 46 -4.25 0.21 21.88
C ALA A 46 -3.29 -0.39 20.83
N GLU A 47 -2.29 0.38 20.37
CA GLU A 47 -1.37 -0.03 19.28
C GLU A 47 -0.70 -1.38 19.56
N ASP A 48 -0.17 -1.62 20.76
CA ASP A 48 0.52 -2.88 21.11
C ASP A 48 -0.40 -4.09 20.98
N ARG A 49 -1.64 -3.95 21.41
CA ARG A 49 -2.65 -5.01 21.29
C ARG A 49 -3.03 -5.25 19.83
N PHE A 50 -3.13 -4.18 19.04
CA PHE A 50 -3.39 -4.27 17.60
C PHE A 50 -2.24 -5.00 16.89
N ILE A 51 -0.98 -4.61 17.14
CA ILE A 51 0.21 -5.27 16.57
C ILE A 51 0.24 -6.75 16.95
N ALA A 52 0.09 -7.08 18.25
CA ALA A 52 0.10 -8.46 18.71
C ALA A 52 -0.99 -9.30 18.02
N SER A 53 -2.19 -8.75 17.87
CA SER A 53 -3.30 -9.38 17.18
C SER A 53 -3.02 -9.62 15.68
N CYS A 54 -2.42 -8.64 15.00
CA CYS A 54 -2.02 -8.80 13.60
C CYS A 54 -0.92 -9.87 13.47
N ARG A 55 0.04 -9.93 14.39
CA ARG A 55 1.07 -10.97 14.40
C ARG A 55 0.47 -12.38 14.53
N GLU A 56 -0.57 -12.55 15.34
CA GLU A 56 -1.29 -13.82 15.42
C GLU A 56 -1.92 -14.20 14.07
N LEU A 57 -2.57 -13.26 13.39
CA LEU A 57 -3.13 -13.48 12.05
C LEU A 57 -2.04 -13.84 11.02
N LEU A 58 -0.84 -13.30 11.19
CA LEU A 58 0.30 -13.53 10.29
C LEU A 58 1.06 -14.82 10.59
N SER A 59 0.83 -15.48 11.72
CA SER A 59 1.64 -16.63 12.18
C SER A 59 1.66 -17.83 11.23
N GLY A 60 0.63 -17.96 10.37
CA GLY A 60 0.55 -19.01 9.34
C GLY A 60 0.76 -18.47 7.91
N CYS A 61 1.01 -17.19 7.74
CA CYS A 61 1.17 -16.59 6.43
C CYS A 61 2.54 -16.90 5.84
N ARG A 62 2.55 -17.18 4.54
CA ARG A 62 3.76 -17.33 3.72
C ARG A 62 3.85 -16.18 2.73
N THR A 63 4.98 -16.03 2.06
CA THR A 63 5.09 -15.12 0.93
C THR A 63 3.99 -15.40 -0.09
N PHE A 64 3.40 -14.37 -0.65
CA PHE A 64 2.35 -14.50 -1.65
C PHE A 64 2.54 -13.50 -2.80
N SER A 65 1.91 -13.81 -3.92
CA SER A 65 1.98 -12.97 -5.11
C SER A 65 0.78 -12.04 -5.20
N VAL A 66 1.04 -10.83 -5.72
CA VAL A 66 0.01 -9.85 -6.10
C VAL A 66 0.27 -9.41 -7.53
N ARG A 67 -0.79 -9.27 -8.33
CA ARG A 67 -0.67 -8.82 -9.72
C ARG A 67 -1.04 -7.35 -9.82
N TYR A 68 -0.09 -6.51 -10.19
CA TYR A 68 -0.37 -5.11 -10.56
C TYR A 68 -0.93 -5.09 -11.99
N GLY A 69 -2.22 -4.76 -12.09
CA GLY A 69 -2.97 -4.84 -13.35
C GLY A 69 -3.15 -3.49 -14.05
N ARG A 70 -3.07 -2.36 -13.32
CA ARG A 70 -3.43 -1.06 -13.87
C ARG A 70 -2.80 0.12 -13.12
N ILE A 71 -2.80 1.26 -13.82
CA ILE A 71 -2.54 2.59 -13.27
C ILE A 71 -3.87 3.35 -13.30
N GLU A 72 -4.20 4.04 -12.22
CA GLU A 72 -5.43 4.79 -12.11
C GLU A 72 -5.32 5.96 -11.12
N LEU A 73 -6.12 7.00 -11.34
CA LEU A 73 -6.36 8.03 -10.33
C LEU A 73 -7.33 7.46 -9.28
N LEU A 74 -7.02 7.63 -8.01
CA LEU A 74 -7.97 7.30 -6.96
C LEU A 74 -9.15 8.29 -7.01
N PRO A 75 -10.41 7.81 -7.03
CA PRO A 75 -11.57 8.68 -7.13
C PRO A 75 -11.62 9.76 -6.06
N ALA A 76 -11.88 11.00 -6.48
CA ALA A 76 -11.97 12.18 -5.62
C ALA A 76 -10.68 12.48 -4.82
N THR A 77 -9.52 12.12 -5.38
CA THR A 77 -8.21 12.43 -4.78
C THR A 77 -7.24 12.99 -5.83
N SER A 78 -6.13 13.54 -5.35
CA SER A 78 -4.98 13.95 -6.16
C SER A 78 -3.85 12.91 -6.09
N ILE A 79 -4.20 11.62 -6.23
CA ILE A 79 -3.28 10.50 -6.05
C ILE A 79 -3.35 9.58 -7.27
N LEU A 80 -2.24 9.43 -7.98
CA LEU A 80 -2.08 8.46 -9.05
C LEU A 80 -1.40 7.21 -8.49
N VAL A 81 -1.98 6.05 -8.75
CA VAL A 81 -1.57 4.80 -8.13
C VAL A 81 -1.33 3.69 -9.15
N ALA A 82 -0.51 2.72 -8.76
CA ALA A 82 -0.51 1.38 -9.31
C ALA A 82 -1.38 0.48 -8.43
N SER A 83 -2.39 -0.17 -9.02
CA SER A 83 -3.35 -0.99 -8.29
C SER A 83 -3.08 -2.47 -8.51
N PRO A 84 -2.78 -3.22 -7.43
CA PRO A 84 -2.82 -4.67 -7.49
C PRO A 84 -4.28 -5.16 -7.52
N ASP A 85 -4.47 -6.38 -8.02
CA ASP A 85 -5.77 -7.02 -8.01
C ASP A 85 -6.22 -7.28 -6.55
N LYS A 86 -7.46 -6.94 -6.24
CA LYS A 86 -8.06 -7.09 -4.91
C LYS A 86 -8.58 -8.52 -4.73
N GLU A 87 -7.67 -9.47 -4.58
CA GLU A 87 -7.99 -10.91 -4.51
C GLU A 87 -6.97 -11.73 -3.70
N GLY A 88 -7.24 -13.00 -3.54
CA GLY A 88 -6.33 -13.99 -2.96
C GLY A 88 -5.89 -13.65 -1.55
N ALA A 89 -4.61 -13.91 -1.24
CA ALA A 89 -4.04 -13.71 0.09
C ALA A 89 -4.03 -12.24 0.53
N LEU A 90 -3.90 -11.30 -0.43
CA LEU A 90 -3.94 -9.87 -0.13
C LEU A 90 -5.30 -9.46 0.45
N LEU A 91 -6.39 -9.87 -0.21
CA LEU A 91 -7.75 -9.60 0.25
C LEU A 91 -8.05 -10.33 1.55
N ALA A 92 -7.71 -11.62 1.64
CA ALA A 92 -7.97 -12.42 2.84
C ALA A 92 -7.29 -11.85 4.09
N LEU A 93 -6.06 -11.33 3.95
CA LEU A 93 -5.34 -10.72 5.06
C LEU A 93 -5.97 -9.38 5.47
N HIS A 94 -6.34 -8.52 4.51
CA HIS A 94 -7.08 -7.29 4.79
C HIS A 94 -8.39 -7.59 5.52
N ASP A 95 -9.20 -8.51 4.99
CA ASP A 95 -10.51 -8.85 5.54
C ASP A 95 -10.40 -9.38 6.98
N ALA A 96 -9.41 -10.25 7.27
CA ALA A 96 -9.17 -10.77 8.61
C ALA A 96 -8.81 -9.66 9.62
N ILE A 97 -8.01 -8.67 9.21
CA ILE A 97 -7.69 -7.51 10.05
C ILE A 97 -8.95 -6.63 10.23
N ALA A 98 -9.66 -6.34 9.15
CA ALA A 98 -10.85 -5.49 9.17
C ALA A 98 -11.98 -6.10 9.99
N GLU A 99 -12.24 -7.40 9.87
CA GLU A 99 -13.24 -8.11 10.68
C GLU A 99 -12.96 -7.98 12.18
N LYS A 100 -11.69 -8.16 12.57
CA LYS A 100 -11.30 -8.12 13.99
C LYS A 100 -11.24 -6.71 14.58
N TRP A 101 -10.99 -5.69 13.73
CA TRP A 101 -10.66 -4.33 14.17
C TRP A 101 -11.48 -3.22 13.48
N SER A 102 -12.62 -3.54 12.84
CA SER A 102 -13.42 -2.60 12.03
C SER A 102 -13.72 -1.27 12.73
N GLY A 103 -14.01 -1.30 14.04
CA GLY A 103 -14.31 -0.09 14.83
C GLY A 103 -13.09 0.78 15.18
N ALA A 104 -11.87 0.33 14.86
CA ALA A 104 -10.62 1.02 15.18
C ALA A 104 -9.74 1.25 13.93
N LEU A 105 -10.25 0.96 12.75
CA LEU A 105 -9.62 1.31 11.49
C LEU A 105 -10.19 2.62 10.93
N ASP A 106 -9.38 3.29 10.10
CA ASP A 106 -9.85 4.48 9.41
C ASP A 106 -10.92 4.14 8.35
N ARG A 107 -11.63 5.17 7.86
CA ARG A 107 -12.72 5.01 6.89
C ARG A 107 -12.30 4.43 5.54
N TRP A 108 -11.01 4.40 5.22
CA TRP A 108 -10.51 3.93 3.93
C TRP A 108 -10.05 2.48 3.96
N THR A 109 -9.75 1.98 5.16
CA THR A 109 -9.26 0.62 5.37
C THR A 109 -10.17 -0.23 6.28
N GLY A 110 -11.23 0.36 6.85
CA GLY A 110 -12.14 -0.31 7.78
C GLY A 110 -13.34 -1.00 7.13
N ASP A 111 -13.55 -0.87 5.83
CA ASP A 111 -14.72 -1.41 5.15
C ASP A 111 -14.45 -1.79 3.68
N GLU A 112 -15.52 -2.11 2.94
CA GLU A 112 -15.49 -2.48 1.52
C GLU A 112 -14.88 -1.42 0.58
N ARG A 113 -14.73 -0.17 1.05
CA ARG A 113 -14.09 0.91 0.28
C ARG A 113 -12.59 0.73 0.13
N TRP A 114 -11.98 -0.16 0.88
CA TRP A 114 -10.56 -0.42 0.76
C TRP A 114 -10.17 -0.77 -0.69
N LYS A 115 -9.23 -0.02 -1.20
CA LYS A 115 -8.63 -0.22 -2.52
C LYS A 115 -7.13 -0.42 -2.37
N PRO A 116 -6.62 -1.64 -2.59
CA PRO A 116 -5.19 -1.88 -2.52
C PRO A 116 -4.48 -1.08 -3.61
N HIS A 117 -3.42 -0.37 -3.22
CA HIS A 117 -2.65 0.43 -4.16
C HIS A 117 -1.24 0.72 -3.64
N THR A 118 -0.36 1.03 -4.57
CA THR A 118 0.92 1.72 -4.30
C THR A 118 0.84 3.11 -4.91
N THR A 119 0.97 4.14 -4.07
CA THR A 119 0.95 5.53 -4.53
C THR A 119 2.20 5.81 -5.36
N LEU A 120 2.01 6.23 -6.61
CA LEU A 120 3.08 6.65 -7.50
C LEU A 120 3.32 8.14 -7.42
N LEU A 121 2.28 8.95 -7.66
CA LEU A 121 2.35 10.41 -7.68
C LEU A 121 1.28 11.00 -6.78
N TYR A 122 1.60 12.14 -6.18
CA TYR A 122 0.66 12.98 -5.44
C TYR A 122 0.90 14.43 -5.80
N ASP A 123 -0.11 15.11 -6.31
CA ASP A 123 -0.07 16.56 -6.54
C ASP A 123 -1.48 17.14 -6.43
N PRO A 124 -1.80 17.87 -5.35
CA PRO A 124 -3.12 18.46 -5.15
C PRO A 124 -3.45 19.57 -6.16
N ASP A 125 -2.44 20.20 -6.74
CA ASP A 125 -2.57 21.37 -7.65
C ASP A 125 -2.23 21.01 -9.11
N GLY A 126 -1.81 19.78 -9.38
CA GLY A 126 -1.30 19.35 -10.67
C GLY A 126 -2.32 18.64 -11.56
N ASP A 127 -2.00 18.54 -12.84
CA ASP A 127 -2.77 17.76 -13.83
C ASP A 127 -2.35 16.29 -13.83
N LEU A 128 -2.81 15.53 -12.84
CA LEU A 128 -2.55 14.10 -12.76
C LEU A 128 -3.27 13.28 -13.84
N ALA A 129 -4.24 13.83 -14.56
CA ALA A 129 -4.86 13.15 -15.70
C ALA A 129 -3.88 13.06 -16.88
N ALA A 130 -3.09 14.12 -17.12
CA ALA A 130 -2.01 14.08 -18.10
C ALA A 130 -0.92 13.07 -17.70
N ALA A 131 -0.52 13.05 -16.43
CA ALA A 131 0.40 12.08 -15.87
C ALA A 131 -0.11 10.64 -16.05
N GLU A 132 -1.38 10.38 -15.73
CA GLU A 132 -2.02 9.07 -15.90
C GLU A 132 -1.91 8.59 -17.35
N ALA A 133 -2.22 9.45 -18.32
CA ALA A 133 -2.16 9.11 -19.75
C ALA A 133 -0.73 8.72 -20.19
N VAL A 134 0.29 9.38 -19.64
CA VAL A 134 1.70 9.07 -19.93
C VAL A 134 2.11 7.76 -19.26
N LEU A 135 1.82 7.59 -17.97
CA LEU A 135 2.22 6.40 -17.22
C LEU A 135 1.52 5.14 -17.72
N ARG A 136 0.25 5.21 -18.11
CA ARG A 136 -0.47 4.07 -18.70
C ARG A 136 0.18 3.54 -19.97
N LYS A 137 0.75 4.40 -20.80
CA LYS A 137 1.48 3.97 -22.03
C LYS A 137 2.79 3.25 -21.71
N LYS A 138 3.40 3.53 -20.58
CA LYS A 138 4.64 2.91 -20.10
C LYS A 138 4.42 1.69 -19.23
N PHE A 139 3.24 1.56 -18.67
CA PHE A 139 2.90 0.47 -17.77
C PHE A 139 2.64 -0.83 -18.53
N SER A 140 3.19 -1.91 -18.02
CA SER A 140 2.82 -3.27 -18.39
C SER A 140 2.49 -4.04 -17.11
N PRO A 141 1.39 -4.81 -17.07
CA PRO A 141 1.06 -5.63 -15.90
C PRO A 141 2.21 -6.54 -15.49
N PHE A 142 2.36 -6.74 -14.18
CA PHE A 142 3.39 -7.59 -13.61
C PHE A 142 2.96 -8.19 -12.28
N THR A 143 3.65 -9.24 -11.88
CA THR A 143 3.46 -9.88 -10.58
C THR A 143 4.57 -9.44 -9.63
N ALA A 144 4.20 -9.04 -8.43
CA ALA A 144 5.09 -8.78 -7.31
C ALA A 144 4.90 -9.83 -6.24
N ARG A 145 5.91 -10.07 -5.41
CA ARG A 145 5.83 -10.93 -4.24
C ARG A 145 5.81 -10.08 -2.98
N VAL A 146 4.86 -10.34 -2.09
CA VAL A 146 4.85 -9.77 -0.75
C VAL A 146 5.72 -10.66 0.13
N GLU A 147 6.77 -10.08 0.72
CA GLU A 147 7.80 -10.81 1.48
C GLU A 147 7.81 -10.41 2.96
N ARG A 148 7.17 -9.29 3.29
CA ARG A 148 7.18 -8.73 4.64
C ARG A 148 5.91 -7.94 4.90
N ILE A 149 5.43 -8.00 6.13
CA ILE A 149 4.42 -7.07 6.64
C ILE A 149 5.08 -6.19 7.68
N GLU A 150 4.92 -4.88 7.55
CA GLU A 150 5.51 -3.88 8.44
C GLU A 150 4.40 -3.13 9.18
N PHE A 151 4.68 -2.75 10.40
CA PHE A 151 3.87 -1.86 11.22
C PHE A 151 4.56 -0.50 11.24
N SER A 152 3.95 0.49 10.61
CA SER A 152 4.56 1.79 10.37
C SER A 152 3.77 2.88 11.04
N ARG A 153 4.38 3.62 11.95
CA ARG A 153 3.79 4.82 12.54
C ARG A 153 4.01 6.00 11.62
N VAL A 154 2.91 6.58 11.13
CA VAL A 154 2.93 7.75 10.26
C VAL A 154 2.81 9.00 11.11
N GLU A 155 3.74 9.93 10.92
CA GLU A 155 3.87 11.23 11.59
C GLU A 155 3.81 12.36 10.54
N GLU A 156 3.79 13.62 10.96
CA GLU A 156 3.70 14.77 10.05
C GLU A 156 4.89 14.84 9.07
N THR A 157 6.07 14.44 9.51
CA THR A 157 7.32 14.59 8.73
C THR A 157 7.87 13.27 8.18
N GLY A 158 7.08 12.18 8.25
CA GLY A 158 7.55 10.90 7.76
C GLY A 158 6.87 9.71 8.42
N TYR A 159 7.59 8.60 8.48
CA TYR A 159 7.11 7.38 9.13
C TYR A 159 8.27 6.65 9.81
N THR A 160 7.92 5.87 10.84
CA THR A 160 8.86 4.99 11.55
C THR A 160 8.32 3.57 11.54
N ILE A 161 9.12 2.60 11.10
CA ILE A 161 8.78 1.18 11.22
C ILE A 161 8.98 0.79 12.68
N VAL A 162 7.90 0.44 13.36
CA VAL A 162 7.90 0.08 14.78
C VAL A 162 8.03 -1.42 15.00
N ASP A 163 7.58 -2.24 14.04
CA ASP A 163 7.70 -3.70 14.07
C ASP A 163 7.53 -4.27 12.64
N HIS A 164 7.91 -5.54 12.43
CA HIS A 164 7.68 -6.22 11.17
C HIS A 164 7.61 -7.75 11.35
N VAL A 165 7.05 -8.41 10.34
CA VAL A 165 7.02 -9.87 10.19
C VAL A 165 7.53 -10.23 8.81
N ASP A 166 8.66 -10.94 8.73
CA ASP A 166 9.13 -11.56 7.49
C ASP A 166 8.29 -12.80 7.19
N LEU A 167 7.78 -12.91 5.97
CA LEU A 167 6.98 -14.03 5.55
C LEU A 167 7.89 -15.13 5.00
N PRO A 168 7.81 -16.37 5.51
CA PRO A 168 8.59 -17.48 4.98
C PRO A 168 8.17 -17.81 3.54
N ALA A 169 9.13 -18.34 2.77
CA ALA A 169 8.91 -18.78 1.40
C ALA A 169 7.96 -19.99 1.30
#